data_704698d8bcdaa6a7cd409ed6eb38ec7a
#
_entry.id   704698d8bcdaa6a7cd409ed6eb38ec7a
#
_cell.length_a   1.000
_cell.length_b   1.000
_cell.length_c   1.000
_cell.angle_alpha   90.00
_cell.angle_beta   90.00
_cell.angle_gamma   90.00
#
_symmetry.space_group_name_H-M   'P 1'
#
loop_
_entity.id
_entity.type
_entity.pdbx_description
1 polymer ?
#
loop_
_entity_poly.entity_id
_entity_poly.type
_entity_poly.pdbx_seq_one_letter_code
_entity_poly.pdbx_strand_id
1 'polypeptide(L)'
;GYSTSWFGGKRPIQFSVGAYYSKQTDVSSNYYNSAWMNNYSNYMYGFNSYGYNFRNYENYYDPDKYVKLLGVSLGWGKRLRWPDDYFTLNVELAYQRYMLKNWRYFLITNGNANNLNLSVSINRTSTDNQLFPRRGSEFTASVTLTPPWSLWDGKHYKNLATNSASPNYVKEQQEKYRWIEYHKWKFKSKTYTALSGGQKCFVLMTRVEMGLLGSYNRYKKSPFETYYMGGDGMSGYSTGYAEETIGLRGYENGSLTPYYQEGYAYDRFTLELRYPLMLGNTTIYGLGFVEAGNAWNDTKDFNPFDMKRSAGVGVRVLL
;
A
#
# COMPACT_ATOMS: atom_id res chain seq x y z
N GLY A 1 6.88 -19.93 4.21
CA GLY A 1 7.81 -19.23 5.09
C GLY A 1 8.09 -20.01 6.37
N TYR A 2 9.21 -19.77 6.98
CA TYR A 2 9.61 -20.29 8.29
C TYR A 2 9.80 -19.12 9.25
N SER A 3 9.29 -19.24 10.47
CA SER A 3 9.45 -18.22 11.52
C SER A 3 9.66 -18.90 12.87
N THR A 4 10.60 -18.40 13.67
CA THR A 4 10.84 -18.82 15.04
C THR A 4 10.90 -17.63 15.98
N SER A 5 10.26 -17.73 17.15
CA SER A 5 10.16 -16.65 18.13
C SER A 5 11.29 -16.68 19.18
N TRP A 6 12.11 -17.74 19.21
CA TRP A 6 13.17 -17.96 20.22
C TRP A 6 14.51 -18.29 19.57
N PHE A 7 14.95 -17.45 18.64
CA PHE A 7 16.24 -17.65 18.00
C PHE A 7 17.39 -17.42 19.00
N GLY A 8 18.22 -18.44 19.19
CA GLY A 8 19.35 -18.38 20.11
C GLY A 8 19.03 -18.65 21.60
N GLY A 9 17.80 -19.07 21.93
CA GLY A 9 17.44 -19.74 23.22
C GLY A 9 17.34 -18.87 24.48
N LYS A 10 17.68 -17.59 24.49
CA LYS A 10 17.74 -16.77 25.71
C LYS A 10 16.87 -15.51 25.75
N ARG A 11 16.24 -15.09 24.65
CA ARG A 11 15.41 -13.85 24.56
C ARG A 11 14.39 -13.98 23.45
N PRO A 12 13.27 -13.25 23.48
CA PRO A 12 12.30 -13.22 22.39
C PRO A 12 12.90 -12.48 21.19
N ILE A 13 13.72 -13.18 20.43
CA ILE A 13 14.28 -12.77 19.15
C ILE A 13 13.58 -13.59 18.09
N GLN A 14 12.87 -12.93 17.22
CA GLN A 14 12.21 -13.57 16.08
C GLN A 14 13.17 -13.61 14.90
N PHE A 15 13.21 -14.73 14.22
CA PHE A 15 13.87 -14.88 12.93
C PHE A 15 12.86 -15.46 11.94
N SER A 16 12.84 -14.94 10.73
CA SER A 16 11.94 -15.41 9.68
C SER A 16 12.63 -15.48 8.32
N VAL A 17 12.27 -16.48 7.55
CA VAL A 17 12.67 -16.64 6.15
C VAL A 17 11.40 -16.81 5.33
N GLY A 18 11.25 -16.00 4.31
CA GLY A 18 10.11 -16.04 3.41
C GLY A 18 10.55 -16.22 1.96
N ALA A 19 9.77 -16.97 1.20
CA ALA A 19 9.84 -17.02 -0.25
C ALA A 19 8.42 -17.06 -0.79
N TYR A 20 8.14 -16.33 -1.85
CA TYR A 20 6.84 -16.32 -2.49
C TYR A 20 6.95 -16.10 -4.00
N TYR A 21 5.96 -16.62 -4.69
CA TYR A 21 5.75 -16.40 -6.10
C TYR A 21 4.29 -16.00 -6.32
N SER A 22 4.08 -14.97 -7.11
CA SER A 22 2.76 -14.51 -7.50
C SER A 22 2.72 -14.21 -8.99
N LYS A 23 1.59 -14.50 -9.62
CA LYS A 23 1.30 -14.16 -11.01
C LYS A 23 -0.07 -13.52 -11.08
N GLN A 24 -0.14 -12.35 -11.68
CA GLN A 24 -1.40 -11.69 -12.02
C GLN A 24 -1.46 -11.47 -13.52
N THR A 25 -2.62 -11.77 -14.10
CA THR A 25 -2.93 -11.54 -15.52
C THR A 25 -3.98 -10.45 -15.64
N ASP A 26 -3.88 -9.62 -16.67
CA ASP A 26 -4.89 -8.60 -16.97
C ASP A 26 -6.10 -9.24 -17.68
N VAL A 27 -7.22 -8.56 -17.61
CA VAL A 27 -8.45 -8.98 -18.28
C VAL A 27 -8.32 -8.74 -19.78
N SER A 28 -8.73 -9.73 -20.57
CA SER A 28 -8.73 -9.64 -22.03
C SER A 28 -9.65 -8.50 -22.51
N SER A 29 -9.24 -7.79 -23.56
CA SER A 29 -10.10 -6.80 -24.23
C SER A 29 -11.42 -7.40 -24.73
N ASN A 30 -11.43 -8.69 -25.06
CA ASN A 30 -12.64 -9.42 -25.46
C ASN A 30 -13.67 -9.54 -24.32
N TYR A 31 -13.22 -9.51 -23.06
CA TYR A 31 -14.12 -9.49 -21.90
C TYR A 31 -14.95 -8.19 -21.84
N TYR A 32 -14.31 -7.05 -22.00
CA TYR A 32 -15.02 -5.77 -21.99
C TYR A 32 -16.00 -5.67 -23.14
N ASN A 33 -15.61 -6.14 -24.34
CA ASN A 33 -16.49 -6.14 -25.50
C ASN A 33 -17.67 -7.11 -25.32
N SER A 34 -17.44 -8.31 -24.78
CA SER A 34 -18.52 -9.29 -24.57
C SER A 34 -19.44 -8.89 -23.42
N ALA A 35 -18.94 -8.31 -22.35
CA ALA A 35 -19.74 -7.81 -21.24
C ALA A 35 -20.59 -6.60 -21.68
N TRP A 36 -20.05 -5.70 -22.50
CA TRP A 36 -20.78 -4.57 -23.07
C TRP A 36 -21.86 -5.03 -24.06
N MET A 37 -21.52 -5.96 -24.95
CA MET A 37 -22.48 -6.54 -25.92
C MET A 37 -23.60 -7.30 -25.22
N ASN A 38 -23.31 -8.09 -24.19
CA ASN A 38 -24.34 -8.80 -23.42
C ASN A 38 -25.23 -7.84 -22.63
N ASN A 39 -24.71 -6.76 -22.07
CA ASN A 39 -25.53 -5.73 -21.43
C ASN A 39 -26.40 -4.99 -22.47
N TYR A 40 -25.85 -4.69 -23.63
CA TYR A 40 -26.61 -4.01 -24.70
C TYR A 40 -27.69 -4.90 -25.28
N SER A 41 -27.43 -6.19 -25.50
CA SER A 41 -28.45 -7.15 -26.02
C SER A 41 -29.53 -7.42 -24.98
N ASN A 42 -29.22 -7.50 -23.70
CA ASN A 42 -30.20 -7.63 -22.61
C ASN A 42 -31.09 -6.39 -22.48
N TYR A 43 -30.58 -5.19 -22.78
CA TYR A 43 -31.35 -3.95 -22.76
C TYR A 43 -32.32 -3.84 -23.98
N MET A 44 -31.91 -4.39 -25.14
CA MET A 44 -32.69 -4.27 -26.38
C MET A 44 -33.69 -5.44 -26.62
N TYR A 45 -33.46 -6.62 -26.07
CA TYR A 45 -34.21 -7.83 -26.38
C TYR A 45 -34.94 -8.51 -25.22
N GLY A 46 -35.05 -7.86 -24.05
CA GLY A 46 -35.88 -8.30 -22.94
C GLY A 46 -35.62 -9.78 -22.54
N PHE A 47 -35.07 -10.00 -21.43
CA PHE A 47 -35.04 -11.22 -20.63
C PHE A 47 -35.44 -12.53 -21.33
N ASN A 48 -34.52 -13.25 -21.87
CA ASN A 48 -34.54 -14.72 -21.94
C ASN A 48 -33.17 -15.27 -22.32
N SER A 49 -32.34 -15.64 -21.35
CA SER A 49 -31.50 -16.81 -21.41
C SER A 49 -30.65 -16.90 -20.14
N TYR A 50 -31.12 -17.65 -19.17
CA TYR A 50 -30.28 -18.19 -18.11
C TYR A 50 -29.40 -19.29 -18.72
N GLY A 51 -28.28 -18.92 -19.22
CA GLY A 51 -27.24 -19.81 -19.69
C GLY A 51 -25.88 -19.28 -19.25
N TYR A 52 -25.54 -19.39 -17.95
CA TYR A 52 -24.19 -19.21 -17.49
C TYR A 52 -23.32 -20.35 -18.01
N ASN A 53 -22.71 -20.17 -19.18
CA ASN A 53 -21.66 -21.03 -19.66
C ASN A 53 -20.38 -20.79 -18.82
N PHE A 54 -20.23 -21.52 -17.73
CA PHE A 54 -19.03 -21.56 -16.88
C PHE A 54 -17.78 -22.09 -17.62
N ARG A 55 -17.88 -22.48 -18.88
CA ARG A 55 -16.79 -23.09 -19.66
C ARG A 55 -15.73 -22.13 -20.22
N ASN A 56 -15.91 -20.81 -20.09
CA ASN A 56 -15.01 -19.85 -20.75
C ASN A 56 -14.27 -18.91 -19.77
N TYR A 57 -14.05 -19.32 -18.54
CA TYR A 57 -13.26 -18.50 -17.59
C TYR A 57 -11.80 -18.33 -18.07
N GLU A 58 -11.24 -19.29 -18.81
CA GLU A 58 -9.88 -19.19 -19.37
C GLU A 58 -9.75 -18.10 -20.45
N ASN A 59 -10.85 -17.72 -21.12
CA ASN A 59 -10.84 -16.70 -22.16
C ASN A 59 -10.97 -15.25 -21.65
N TYR A 60 -11.21 -15.06 -20.35
CA TYR A 60 -11.31 -13.72 -19.76
C TYR A 60 -9.96 -13.09 -19.47
N TYR A 61 -8.92 -13.88 -19.27
CA TYR A 61 -7.58 -13.43 -18.97
C TYR A 61 -6.68 -13.48 -20.20
N ASP A 62 -5.94 -12.39 -20.42
CA ASP A 62 -4.98 -12.31 -21.51
C ASP A 62 -3.65 -12.91 -21.05
N PRO A 63 -3.23 -14.09 -21.57
CA PRO A 63 -1.99 -14.73 -21.15
C PRO A 63 -0.74 -13.92 -21.49
N ASP A 64 -0.86 -12.96 -22.42
CA ASP A 64 0.22 -12.08 -22.86
C ASP A 64 0.30 -10.77 -22.09
N LYS A 65 -0.60 -10.56 -21.13
CA LYS A 65 -0.60 -9.39 -20.23
C LYS A 65 -0.49 -9.83 -18.79
N TYR A 66 0.70 -9.82 -18.25
CA TYR A 66 0.91 -10.28 -16.87
C TYR A 66 2.03 -9.54 -16.15
N VAL A 67 1.96 -9.60 -14.84
CA VAL A 67 3.07 -9.38 -13.92
C VAL A 67 3.32 -10.64 -13.09
N LYS A 68 4.56 -11.10 -13.06
CA LYS A 68 5.02 -12.14 -12.15
C LYS A 68 5.96 -11.54 -11.14
N LEU A 69 5.82 -11.93 -9.89
CA LEU A 69 6.63 -11.49 -8.78
C LEU A 69 7.23 -12.69 -8.07
N LEU A 70 8.53 -12.75 -8.01
CA LEU A 70 9.30 -13.69 -7.19
C LEU A 70 9.96 -12.90 -6.07
N GLY A 71 9.76 -13.31 -4.82
CA GLY A 71 10.36 -12.65 -3.67
C GLY A 71 10.98 -13.63 -2.69
N VAL A 72 12.08 -13.19 -2.07
CA VAL A 72 12.74 -13.86 -0.95
C VAL A 72 13.03 -12.82 0.11
N SER A 73 12.78 -13.14 1.38
CA SER A 73 13.08 -12.24 2.49
C SER A 73 13.68 -12.96 3.70
N LEU A 74 14.53 -12.22 4.41
CA LEU A 74 15.13 -12.59 5.69
C LEU A 74 14.74 -11.54 6.71
N GLY A 75 14.03 -11.92 7.75
CA GLY A 75 13.56 -11.03 8.79
C GLY A 75 14.19 -11.36 10.14
N TRP A 76 14.52 -10.31 10.89
CA TRP A 76 14.96 -10.38 12.27
C TRP A 76 14.16 -9.39 13.10
N GLY A 77 13.63 -9.83 14.25
CA GLY A 77 12.84 -9.01 15.14
C GLY A 77 13.25 -9.16 16.59
N LYS A 78 13.20 -8.06 17.33
CA LYS A 78 13.54 -8.05 18.76
C LYS A 78 12.63 -7.10 19.52
N ARG A 79 12.10 -7.58 20.68
CA ARG A 79 11.45 -6.73 21.66
C ARG A 79 12.48 -5.92 22.41
N LEU A 80 12.32 -4.60 22.45
CA LEU A 80 13.21 -3.69 23.15
C LEU A 80 12.82 -3.63 24.65
N ARG A 81 13.76 -3.19 25.48
CA ARG A 81 13.52 -2.94 26.91
C ARG A 81 13.44 -1.46 27.25
N TRP A 82 13.93 -0.65 26.35
CA TRP A 82 13.97 0.81 26.49
C TRP A 82 13.44 1.44 25.19
N PRO A 83 12.64 2.50 25.25
CA PRO A 83 12.19 3.27 26.43
C PRO A 83 11.14 2.53 27.29
N ASP A 84 10.36 1.60 26.72
CA ASP A 84 9.51 0.67 27.42
C ASP A 84 9.50 -0.70 26.71
N ASP A 85 8.84 -1.70 27.29
CA ASP A 85 8.83 -3.07 26.78
C ASP A 85 7.75 -3.34 25.72
N TYR A 86 7.02 -2.30 25.28
CA TYR A 86 6.05 -2.37 24.18
C TYR A 86 6.68 -2.15 22.81
N PHE A 87 7.95 -1.68 22.76
CA PHE A 87 8.66 -1.47 21.50
C PHE A 87 9.22 -2.77 20.92
N THR A 88 9.04 -2.94 19.61
CA THR A 88 9.69 -3.99 18.82
C THR A 88 10.47 -3.36 17.66
N LEU A 89 11.71 -3.84 17.49
CA LEU A 89 12.55 -3.49 16.35
C LEU A 89 12.53 -4.66 15.37
N ASN A 90 12.23 -4.39 14.11
CA ASN A 90 12.28 -5.37 13.03
C ASN A 90 13.22 -4.88 11.94
N VAL A 91 14.03 -5.80 11.43
CA VAL A 91 14.94 -5.58 10.30
C VAL A 91 14.63 -6.66 9.26
N GLU A 92 14.42 -6.29 8.02
CA GLU A 92 14.15 -7.20 6.93
C GLU A 92 15.02 -6.87 5.73
N LEU A 93 15.69 -7.88 5.21
CA LEU A 93 16.36 -7.84 3.92
C LEU A 93 15.50 -8.61 2.91
N ALA A 94 15.05 -7.95 1.84
CA ALA A 94 14.20 -8.54 0.84
C ALA A 94 14.78 -8.37 -0.57
N TYR A 95 14.64 -9.41 -1.37
CA TYR A 95 14.88 -9.37 -2.81
C TYR A 95 13.61 -9.74 -3.55
N GLN A 96 13.23 -8.92 -4.53
CA GLN A 96 12.04 -9.10 -5.35
C GLN A 96 12.41 -8.94 -6.82
N ARG A 97 11.90 -9.85 -7.64
CA ARG A 97 12.03 -9.78 -9.10
C ARG A 97 10.67 -9.66 -9.73
N TYR A 98 10.46 -8.58 -10.43
CA TYR A 98 9.28 -8.31 -11.25
C TYR A 98 9.56 -8.74 -12.69
N MET A 99 8.64 -9.47 -13.28
CA MET A 99 8.67 -9.88 -14.68
C MET A 99 7.35 -9.43 -15.31
N LEU A 100 7.43 -8.46 -16.22
CA LEU A 100 6.27 -7.76 -16.80
C LEU A 100 6.19 -8.06 -18.30
N LYS A 101 4.97 -8.31 -18.77
CA LYS A 101 4.64 -8.41 -20.19
C LYS A 101 3.35 -7.65 -20.46
N ASN A 102 3.44 -6.59 -21.28
CA ASN A 102 2.34 -5.71 -21.65
C ASN A 102 1.46 -5.24 -20.47
N TRP A 103 2.11 -5.00 -19.31
CA TRP A 103 1.45 -4.61 -18.07
C TRP A 103 1.27 -3.10 -18.00
N ARG A 104 0.04 -2.61 -18.09
CA ARG A 104 -0.28 -1.17 -18.24
C ARG A 104 -0.36 -0.38 -16.93
N TYR A 105 -0.33 -1.07 -15.79
CA TYR A 105 -0.55 -0.43 -14.48
C TYR A 105 0.71 0.12 -13.82
N PHE A 106 1.88 -0.12 -14.40
CA PHE A 106 3.14 0.41 -13.91
C PHE A 106 3.80 1.34 -14.94
N LEU A 107 4.74 2.16 -14.49
CA LEU A 107 5.58 2.98 -15.37
C LEU A 107 6.38 2.13 -16.39
N ILE A 108 6.66 0.88 -16.03
CA ILE A 108 7.30 -0.11 -16.90
C ILE A 108 6.24 -1.08 -17.37
N THR A 109 6.09 -1.23 -18.68
CA THR A 109 5.09 -2.14 -19.27
C THR A 109 5.67 -3.51 -19.61
N ASN A 110 6.96 -3.58 -19.94
CA ASN A 110 7.64 -4.81 -20.37
C ASN A 110 9.03 -4.92 -19.75
N GLY A 111 9.44 -6.14 -19.47
CA GLY A 111 10.79 -6.47 -19.03
C GLY A 111 10.87 -6.94 -17.59
N ASN A 112 12.08 -6.94 -17.05
CA ASN A 112 12.38 -7.42 -15.70
C ASN A 112 12.93 -6.28 -14.86
N ALA A 113 12.46 -6.17 -13.61
CA ALA A 113 12.99 -5.26 -12.62
C ALA A 113 13.37 -6.02 -11.35
N ASN A 114 14.49 -5.66 -10.74
CA ASN A 114 14.98 -6.25 -9.51
C ASN A 114 14.96 -5.20 -8.39
N ASN A 115 14.46 -5.57 -7.24
CA ASN A 115 14.40 -4.73 -6.06
C ASN A 115 15.10 -5.46 -4.91
N LEU A 116 16.23 -4.95 -4.45
CA LEU A 116 16.91 -5.38 -3.25
C LEU A 116 16.76 -4.27 -2.22
N ASN A 117 16.11 -4.53 -1.11
CA ASN A 117 15.85 -3.53 -0.10
C ASN A 117 16.14 -4.02 1.31
N LEU A 118 16.51 -3.09 2.16
CA LEU A 118 16.67 -3.26 3.60
C LEU A 118 15.61 -2.38 4.28
N SER A 119 14.71 -3.01 5.03
CA SER A 119 13.70 -2.34 5.83
C SER A 119 14.04 -2.42 7.31
N VAL A 120 13.95 -1.29 7.99
CA VAL A 120 14.06 -1.20 9.45
C VAL A 120 12.77 -0.55 9.97
N SER A 121 12.11 -1.20 10.92
CA SER A 121 10.90 -0.66 11.52
C SER A 121 10.90 -0.77 13.04
N ILE A 122 10.39 0.27 13.68
CA ILE A 122 10.11 0.31 15.11
C ILE A 122 8.61 0.39 15.28
N ASN A 123 8.06 -0.55 16.02
CA ASN A 123 6.63 -0.62 16.31
C ASN A 123 6.41 -0.58 17.81
N ARG A 124 5.34 0.09 18.24
CA ARG A 124 4.89 0.11 19.63
C ARG A 124 3.38 -0.07 19.67
N THR A 125 2.90 -0.97 20.51
CA THR A 125 1.47 -1.17 20.73
C THR A 125 1.23 -1.33 22.21
N SER A 126 0.52 -0.37 22.79
CA SER A 126 0.18 -0.31 24.22
C SER A 126 -1.33 -0.14 24.46
N THR A 127 -2.14 -0.55 23.50
CA THR A 127 -3.60 -0.44 23.60
C THR A 127 -4.17 -1.43 24.60
N ASP A 128 -5.18 -1.00 25.36
CA ASP A 128 -5.87 -1.81 26.39
C ASP A 128 -6.80 -2.87 25.79
N ASN A 129 -7.27 -2.68 24.55
CA ASN A 129 -8.16 -3.61 23.85
C ASN A 129 -7.93 -3.56 22.35
N GLN A 130 -8.08 -4.67 21.65
CA GLN A 130 -7.86 -4.75 20.20
C GLN A 130 -9.08 -4.26 19.39
N LEU A 131 -10.30 -4.57 19.85
CA LEU A 131 -11.53 -4.26 19.10
C LEU A 131 -12.00 -2.83 19.35
N PHE A 132 -11.98 -2.39 20.60
CA PHE A 132 -12.34 -1.05 21.00
C PHE A 132 -11.32 -0.47 21.99
N PRO A 133 -10.17 0.00 21.50
CA PRO A 133 -9.17 0.63 22.34
C PRO A 133 -9.72 1.90 22.97
N ARG A 134 -9.59 2.03 24.29
CA ARG A 134 -9.97 3.20 25.07
C ARG A 134 -8.77 4.03 25.47
N ARG A 135 -7.65 3.38 25.69
CA ARG A 135 -6.39 3.98 26.13
C ARG A 135 -5.20 3.33 25.45
N GLY A 136 -4.12 4.07 25.37
CA GLY A 136 -2.88 3.61 24.81
C GLY A 136 -2.60 4.16 23.42
N SER A 137 -1.56 3.64 22.80
CA SER A 137 -1.13 4.11 21.48
C SER A 137 -0.57 2.98 20.63
N GLU A 138 -0.71 3.16 19.33
CA GLU A 138 -0.04 2.39 18.29
C GLU A 138 0.90 3.33 17.55
N PHE A 139 2.14 2.93 17.41
CA PHE A 139 3.17 3.70 16.72
C PHE A 139 3.97 2.80 15.80
N THR A 140 4.23 3.26 14.60
CA THR A 140 5.11 2.60 13.64
C THR A 140 5.95 3.66 12.94
N ALA A 141 7.26 3.50 12.97
CA ALA A 141 8.19 4.23 12.12
C ALA A 141 9.00 3.23 11.32
N SER A 142 9.10 3.41 10.01
CA SER A 142 9.87 2.53 9.14
C SER A 142 10.66 3.29 8.10
N VAL A 143 11.82 2.74 7.79
CA VAL A 143 12.69 3.20 6.72
C VAL A 143 13.03 2.00 5.86
N THR A 144 12.80 2.11 4.56
CA THR A 144 13.20 1.11 3.56
C THR A 144 14.19 1.74 2.60
N LEU A 145 15.34 1.15 2.46
CA LEU A 145 16.44 1.64 1.63
C LEU A 145 16.83 0.59 0.61
N THR A 146 17.04 1.02 -0.61
CA THR A 146 17.72 0.21 -1.63
C THR A 146 19.15 0.72 -1.83
N PRO A 147 20.06 -0.09 -2.38
CA PRO A 147 21.34 0.42 -2.84
C PRO A 147 21.16 1.51 -3.90
N PRO A 148 21.97 2.58 -3.88
CA PRO A 148 21.89 3.66 -4.87
C PRO A 148 22.62 3.28 -6.16
N TRP A 149 22.04 2.37 -6.92
CA TRP A 149 22.62 1.78 -8.13
C TRP A 149 23.06 2.82 -9.16
N SER A 150 22.27 3.91 -9.28
CA SER A 150 22.56 4.99 -10.25
C SER A 150 23.83 5.78 -9.92
N LEU A 151 24.33 5.71 -8.69
CA LEU A 151 25.59 6.36 -8.31
C LEU A 151 26.82 5.51 -8.66
N TRP A 152 26.61 4.20 -8.91
CA TRP A 152 27.71 3.23 -9.09
C TRP A 152 27.85 2.73 -10.53
N ASP A 153 26.79 2.83 -11.36
CA ASP A 153 26.76 2.22 -12.70
C ASP A 153 27.23 3.14 -13.83
N GLY A 154 27.53 4.42 -13.52
CA GLY A 154 28.06 5.39 -14.47
C GLY A 154 27.13 5.80 -15.61
N LYS A 155 25.83 5.49 -15.51
CA LYS A 155 24.84 5.77 -16.56
C LYS A 155 24.26 7.17 -16.47
N HIS A 156 23.98 7.75 -17.64
CA HIS A 156 23.32 9.06 -17.75
C HIS A 156 21.79 8.92 -17.84
N TYR A 157 21.13 8.76 -16.71
CA TYR A 157 19.67 8.53 -16.60
C TYR A 157 18.80 9.66 -17.16
N LYS A 158 19.34 10.88 -17.30
CA LYS A 158 18.64 12.02 -17.91
C LYS A 158 18.19 11.74 -19.35
N ASN A 159 18.96 10.94 -20.09
CA ASN A 159 18.75 10.69 -21.51
C ASN A 159 18.06 9.35 -21.79
N LEU A 160 17.86 8.50 -20.77
CA LEU A 160 17.26 7.19 -20.93
C LEU A 160 15.73 7.26 -20.86
N ALA A 161 15.05 6.64 -21.82
CA ALA A 161 13.60 6.51 -21.91
C ALA A 161 12.86 7.86 -21.79
N THR A 162 13.32 8.85 -22.51
CA THR A 162 12.71 10.19 -22.53
C THR A 162 11.67 10.37 -23.63
N ASN A 163 11.81 9.64 -24.75
CA ASN A 163 10.91 9.72 -25.90
C ASN A 163 10.14 8.40 -26.07
N SER A 164 8.86 8.40 -25.74
CA SER A 164 7.96 7.23 -25.85
C SER A 164 7.71 6.79 -27.31
N ALA A 165 7.94 7.66 -28.29
CA ALA A 165 7.82 7.33 -29.71
C ALA A 165 9.09 6.69 -30.30
N SER A 166 10.18 6.62 -29.53
CA SER A 166 11.43 5.98 -29.97
C SER A 166 11.27 4.46 -30.08
N PRO A 167 11.76 3.82 -31.15
CA PRO A 167 11.75 2.36 -31.27
C PRO A 167 12.58 1.67 -30.16
N ASN A 168 13.52 2.40 -29.57
CA ASN A 168 14.37 1.90 -28.48
C ASN A 168 13.78 2.16 -27.07
N TYR A 169 12.63 2.81 -26.96
CA TYR A 169 12.06 3.22 -25.69
C TYR A 169 11.89 2.07 -24.67
N VAL A 170 11.35 0.95 -25.11
CA VAL A 170 11.15 -0.24 -24.24
C VAL A 170 12.50 -0.79 -23.74
N LYS A 171 13.51 -0.81 -24.60
CA LYS A 171 14.87 -1.25 -24.22
C LYS A 171 15.53 -0.31 -23.23
N GLU A 172 15.36 0.99 -23.45
CA GLU A 172 15.85 2.05 -22.57
C GLU A 172 15.14 2.02 -21.21
N GLN A 173 13.83 1.79 -21.19
CA GLN A 173 13.09 1.57 -19.94
C GLN A 173 13.59 0.34 -19.20
N GLN A 174 13.80 -0.78 -19.89
CA GLN A 174 14.34 -1.99 -19.30
C GLN A 174 15.74 -1.75 -18.70
N GLU A 175 16.57 -1.00 -19.36
CA GLU A 175 17.90 -0.65 -18.85
C GLU A 175 17.83 0.29 -17.65
N LYS A 176 16.96 1.32 -17.69
CA LYS A 176 16.74 2.29 -16.62
C LYS A 176 16.27 1.65 -15.33
N TYR A 177 15.34 0.69 -15.42
CA TYR A 177 14.66 0.11 -14.29
C TYR A 177 15.06 -1.34 -13.98
N ARG A 178 16.17 -1.79 -14.55
CA ARG A 178 16.70 -3.13 -14.27
C ARG A 178 16.95 -3.37 -12.78
N TRP A 179 17.45 -2.37 -12.08
CA TRP A 179 17.60 -2.30 -10.64
C TRP A 179 16.81 -1.11 -10.10
N ILE A 180 15.84 -1.40 -9.27
CA ILE A 180 15.03 -0.37 -8.62
C ILE A 180 15.83 0.30 -7.52
N GLU A 181 15.68 1.61 -7.38
CA GLU A 181 16.30 2.36 -6.30
C GLU A 181 15.33 3.37 -5.72
N TYR A 182 15.27 3.43 -4.39
CA TYR A 182 14.50 4.39 -3.63
C TYR A 182 14.92 4.41 -2.16
N HIS A 183 14.47 5.42 -1.45
CA HIS A 183 14.39 5.44 0.00
C HIS A 183 12.96 5.81 0.41
N LYS A 184 12.35 4.98 1.23
CA LYS A 184 10.95 5.13 1.67
C LYS A 184 10.92 5.32 3.18
N TRP A 185 10.27 6.39 3.61
CA TRP A 185 10.11 6.76 5.01
C TRP A 185 8.65 6.77 5.34
N LYS A 186 8.25 6.07 6.39
CA LYS A 186 6.86 6.01 6.83
C LYS A 186 6.78 6.22 8.32
N PHE A 187 5.80 7.00 8.70
CA PHE A 187 5.44 7.27 10.08
C PHE A 187 3.95 7.10 10.24
N LYS A 188 3.53 6.38 11.27
CA LYS A 188 2.13 6.17 11.63
C LYS A 188 1.99 6.16 13.13
N SER A 189 1.10 6.98 13.65
CA SER A 189 0.76 7.02 15.07
C SER A 189 -0.75 7.08 15.23
N LYS A 190 -1.27 6.29 16.16
CA LYS A 190 -2.65 6.37 16.64
C LYS A 190 -2.62 6.43 18.15
N THR A 191 -3.41 7.31 18.73
CA THR A 191 -3.55 7.45 20.18
C THR A 191 -5.02 7.39 20.54
N TYR A 192 -5.32 6.69 21.63
CA TYR A 192 -6.66 6.53 22.16
C TYR A 192 -6.73 7.11 23.55
N THR A 193 -7.68 8.03 23.76
CA THR A 193 -7.88 8.73 25.01
C THR A 193 -9.33 8.60 25.44
N ALA A 194 -9.58 7.90 26.55
CA ALA A 194 -10.89 7.85 27.17
C ALA A 194 -11.22 9.21 27.79
N LEU A 195 -12.32 9.84 27.40
CA LEU A 195 -12.73 11.15 27.88
C LEU A 195 -13.52 11.08 29.19
N SER A 196 -13.99 9.90 29.58
CA SER A 196 -14.68 9.66 30.84
C SER A 196 -14.36 8.27 31.42
N GLY A 197 -14.76 8.03 32.65
CA GLY A 197 -14.61 6.71 33.27
C GLY A 197 -15.66 5.70 32.81
N GLY A 198 -15.42 4.40 33.12
CA GLY A 198 -16.33 3.30 32.84
C GLY A 198 -16.05 2.57 31.52
N GLN A 199 -16.82 1.49 31.30
CA GLN A 199 -16.67 0.69 30.08
C GLN A 199 -17.30 1.36 28.86
N LYS A 200 -18.43 2.02 29.03
CA LYS A 200 -19.11 2.84 28.02
C LYS A 200 -18.71 4.30 28.18
N CYS A 201 -17.70 4.73 27.46
CA CYS A 201 -17.22 6.09 27.50
C CYS A 201 -16.91 6.63 26.11
N PHE A 202 -16.91 7.94 25.96
CA PHE A 202 -16.38 8.55 24.76
C PHE A 202 -14.86 8.35 24.70
N VAL A 203 -14.39 7.97 23.52
CA VAL A 203 -12.96 7.80 23.24
C VAL A 203 -12.59 8.71 22.10
N LEU A 204 -11.59 9.53 22.30
CA LEU A 204 -10.95 10.30 21.24
C LEU A 204 -9.81 9.49 20.64
N MET A 205 -9.90 9.16 19.36
CA MET A 205 -8.80 8.58 18.59
C MET A 205 -8.18 9.69 17.74
N THR A 206 -6.87 9.84 17.86
CA THR A 206 -6.08 10.70 16.99
C THR A 206 -5.16 9.82 16.12
N ARG A 207 -5.02 10.16 14.83
CA ARG A 207 -4.13 9.49 13.90
C ARG A 207 -3.30 10.51 13.16
N VAL A 208 -2.02 10.22 13.03
CA VAL A 208 -1.08 10.94 12.19
C VAL A 208 -0.35 9.91 11.33
N GLU A 209 -0.39 10.07 10.04
CA GLU A 209 0.33 9.22 9.09
C GLU A 209 1.06 10.11 8.10
N MET A 210 2.28 9.75 7.77
CA MET A 210 3.10 10.43 6.78
C MET A 210 3.95 9.40 6.04
N GLY A 211 4.15 9.62 4.75
CA GLY A 211 5.02 8.78 3.94
C GLY A 211 5.75 9.60 2.90
N LEU A 212 7.02 9.31 2.71
CA LEU A 212 7.89 9.93 1.71
C LEU A 212 8.60 8.82 0.93
N LEU A 213 8.50 8.87 -0.37
CA LEU A 213 9.21 8.01 -1.31
C LEU A 213 10.18 8.86 -2.13
N GLY A 214 11.44 8.86 -1.76
CA GLY A 214 12.48 9.60 -2.44
C GLY A 214 13.29 8.75 -3.41
N SER A 215 14.05 9.41 -4.26
CA SER A 215 14.98 8.78 -5.21
C SER A 215 16.38 9.37 -5.06
N TYR A 216 17.41 8.53 -5.22
CA TYR A 216 18.80 8.99 -5.20
C TYR A 216 19.14 9.78 -6.48
N ASN A 217 18.47 9.45 -7.58
CA ASN A 217 18.59 10.14 -8.86
C ASN A 217 17.22 10.67 -9.30
N ARG A 218 17.10 11.98 -9.52
CA ARG A 218 15.84 12.63 -9.92
C ARG A 218 15.24 12.13 -11.24
N TYR A 219 16.06 11.54 -12.11
CA TYR A 219 15.62 10.99 -13.39
C TYR A 219 15.24 9.51 -13.32
N LYS A 220 15.40 8.88 -12.15
CA LYS A 220 15.12 7.47 -11.91
C LYS A 220 14.26 7.31 -10.65
N LYS A 221 13.03 7.83 -10.72
CA LYS A 221 12.04 7.60 -9.66
C LYS A 221 11.61 6.14 -9.66
N SER A 222 11.30 5.58 -8.49
CA SER A 222 10.79 4.20 -8.39
C SER A 222 9.49 4.06 -9.18
N PRO A 223 9.35 3.05 -10.05
CA PRO A 223 8.11 2.75 -10.75
C PRO A 223 7.11 1.97 -9.90
N PHE A 224 7.53 1.53 -8.73
CA PHE A 224 6.77 0.77 -7.76
C PHE A 224 6.76 1.54 -6.42
N GLU A 225 6.10 1.01 -5.40
CA GLU A 225 6.09 1.56 -4.04
C GLU A 225 5.40 2.93 -3.87
N THR A 226 4.70 3.41 -4.90
CA THR A 226 4.00 4.68 -4.88
C THR A 226 2.75 4.64 -4.00
N TYR A 227 2.26 5.81 -3.59
CA TYR A 227 1.06 5.97 -2.78
C TYR A 227 -0.14 6.29 -3.65
N TYR A 228 -1.27 5.66 -3.32
CA TYR A 228 -2.56 5.88 -3.97
C TYR A 228 -3.55 6.36 -2.92
N MET A 229 -3.95 7.64 -2.97
CA MET A 229 -4.70 8.27 -1.89
C MET A 229 -6.12 8.65 -2.29
N GLY A 230 -7.06 8.34 -1.40
CA GLY A 230 -8.50 8.59 -1.50
C GLY A 230 -9.30 7.36 -1.16
N GLY A 231 -10.61 7.54 -0.96
CA GLY A 231 -11.54 6.46 -0.64
C GLY A 231 -11.61 6.12 0.85
N ASP A 232 -12.38 5.11 1.16
CA ASP A 232 -12.63 4.66 2.52
C ASP A 232 -11.48 3.80 3.12
N GLY A 233 -10.53 3.39 2.29
CA GLY A 233 -9.45 2.49 2.66
C GLY A 233 -9.89 1.04 2.88
N MET A 234 -11.15 0.73 2.63
CA MET A 234 -11.74 -0.61 2.82
C MET A 234 -12.04 -1.31 1.50
N SER A 235 -12.45 -0.57 0.48
CA SER A 235 -12.59 -1.10 -0.86
C SER A 235 -11.19 -1.38 -1.40
N GLY A 236 -10.79 -2.64 -1.35
CA GLY A 236 -9.46 -3.12 -1.73
C GLY A 236 -9.17 -2.98 -3.22
N TYR A 237 -9.29 -1.77 -3.75
CA TYR A 237 -8.89 -1.42 -5.09
C TYR A 237 -7.38 -1.20 -5.09
N SER A 238 -6.65 -2.31 -5.07
CA SER A 238 -5.23 -2.30 -5.38
C SER A 238 -5.09 -2.50 -6.88
N THR A 239 -4.64 -1.48 -7.57
CA THR A 239 -4.41 -1.54 -9.01
C THR A 239 -3.11 -2.24 -9.39
N GLY A 240 -2.30 -2.65 -8.41
CA GLY A 240 -1.04 -3.33 -8.65
C GLY A 240 -0.30 -3.77 -7.39
N TYR A 241 0.73 -4.59 -7.56
CA TYR A 241 1.52 -5.21 -6.47
C TYR A 241 2.40 -4.22 -5.70
N ALA A 242 2.51 -2.98 -6.11
CA ALA A 242 3.50 -2.06 -5.58
C ALA A 242 2.92 -0.75 -5.06
N GLU A 243 1.63 -0.51 -5.22
CA GLU A 243 0.96 0.69 -4.74
C GLU A 243 0.40 0.50 -3.34
N GLU A 244 0.64 1.46 -2.50
CA GLU A 244 0.08 1.52 -1.16
C GLU A 244 -1.14 2.43 -1.12
N THR A 245 -2.31 1.86 -0.80
CA THR A 245 -3.57 2.59 -0.74
C THR A 245 -3.72 3.28 0.61
N ILE A 246 -3.90 4.59 0.58
CA ILE A 246 -4.15 5.43 1.75
C ILE A 246 -5.59 5.94 1.69
N GLY A 247 -6.43 5.49 2.60
CA GLY A 247 -7.82 5.96 2.65
C GLY A 247 -7.92 7.38 3.20
N LEU A 248 -8.76 8.22 2.57
CA LEU A 248 -9.27 9.46 3.11
C LEU A 248 -10.77 9.49 2.85
N ARG A 249 -11.56 9.33 3.89
CA ARG A 249 -13.02 9.21 3.79
C ARG A 249 -13.63 10.49 3.19
N GLY A 250 -14.68 10.35 2.39
CA GLY A 250 -15.34 11.46 1.71
C GLY A 250 -14.74 11.84 0.35
N TYR A 251 -13.72 11.12 -0.10
CA TYR A 251 -13.14 11.24 -1.43
C TYR A 251 -13.24 9.92 -2.17
N GLU A 252 -13.30 9.96 -3.49
CA GLU A 252 -13.25 8.77 -4.33
C GLU A 252 -11.87 8.11 -4.26
N ASN A 253 -11.82 6.80 -4.54
CA ASN A 253 -10.58 6.05 -4.53
C ASN A 253 -9.54 6.69 -5.47
N GLY A 254 -8.38 7.02 -4.92
CA GLY A 254 -7.26 7.59 -5.64
C GLY A 254 -7.44 9.02 -6.15
N SER A 255 -8.56 9.68 -5.88
CA SER A 255 -8.85 11.01 -6.39
C SER A 255 -7.90 12.11 -5.90
N LEU A 256 -7.18 11.86 -4.81
CA LEU A 256 -6.21 12.79 -4.24
C LEU A 256 -4.79 12.55 -4.75
N THR A 257 -4.57 11.46 -5.50
CA THR A 257 -3.26 11.17 -6.05
C THR A 257 -3.03 11.97 -7.33
N PRO A 258 -1.96 12.78 -7.42
CA PRO A 258 -1.66 13.53 -8.62
C PRO A 258 -1.31 12.61 -9.80
N TYR A 259 -1.60 13.05 -11.02
CA TYR A 259 -1.15 12.46 -12.29
C TYR A 259 -1.12 10.92 -12.33
N TYR A 260 -2.14 10.30 -12.90
CA TYR A 260 -2.18 8.86 -13.19
C TYR A 260 -1.82 7.94 -12.01
N GLN A 261 -2.17 8.37 -10.76
CA GLN A 261 -2.03 7.53 -9.58
C GLN A 261 -0.61 7.36 -9.01
N GLU A 262 0.26 8.35 -9.24
CA GLU A 262 1.63 8.33 -8.70
C GLU A 262 1.81 9.33 -7.57
N GLY A 263 1.69 8.88 -6.33
CA GLY A 263 2.03 9.66 -5.13
C GLY A 263 3.42 9.28 -4.61
N TYR A 264 4.27 10.29 -4.40
CA TYR A 264 5.62 10.12 -3.82
C TYR A 264 5.72 10.67 -2.39
N ALA A 265 4.73 11.41 -1.96
CA ALA A 265 4.58 11.85 -0.59
C ALA A 265 3.10 11.87 -0.23
N TYR A 266 2.77 11.63 1.03
CA TYR A 266 1.43 11.83 1.57
C TYR A 266 1.48 12.20 3.04
N ASP A 267 0.43 12.85 3.50
CA ASP A 267 0.08 12.97 4.90
C ASP A 267 -1.40 12.65 5.13
N ARG A 268 -1.72 12.30 6.37
CA ARG A 268 -3.08 12.03 6.82
C ARG A 268 -3.20 12.28 8.31
N PHE A 269 -4.19 13.08 8.66
CA PHE A 269 -4.57 13.38 10.03
C PHE A 269 -6.02 12.98 10.24
N THR A 270 -6.32 12.31 11.35
CA THR A 270 -7.69 11.93 11.71
C THR A 270 -7.93 12.24 13.17
N LEU A 271 -9.04 12.93 13.45
CA LEU A 271 -9.65 12.98 14.77
C LEU A 271 -10.97 12.24 14.70
N GLU A 272 -11.17 11.26 15.57
CA GLU A 272 -12.37 10.44 15.58
C GLU A 272 -12.89 10.28 17.01
N LEU A 273 -14.10 10.76 17.27
CA LEU A 273 -14.80 10.58 18.54
C LEU A 273 -15.65 9.33 18.42
N ARG A 274 -15.46 8.36 19.31
CA ARG A 274 -16.11 7.06 19.34
C ARG A 274 -16.95 6.88 20.59
N TYR A 275 -18.10 6.23 20.44
CA TYR A 275 -18.94 5.83 21.57
C TYR A 275 -19.41 4.37 21.41
N PRO A 276 -19.16 3.46 22.37
CA PRO A 276 -19.53 2.07 22.26
C PRO A 276 -21.02 1.89 22.51
N LEU A 277 -21.72 1.32 21.55
CA LEU A 277 -23.12 0.93 21.64
C LEU A 277 -23.24 -0.47 22.25
N MET A 278 -22.40 -1.41 21.77
CA MET A 278 -22.32 -2.80 22.23
C MET A 278 -20.86 -3.21 22.38
N LEU A 279 -20.51 -3.86 23.47
CA LEU A 279 -19.20 -4.44 23.74
C LEU A 279 -19.39 -5.91 24.10
N GLY A 280 -18.63 -6.80 23.46
CA GLY A 280 -18.72 -8.25 23.66
C GLY A 280 -18.16 -9.00 22.46
N ASN A 281 -18.71 -10.17 22.15
CA ASN A 281 -18.33 -10.96 20.97
C ASN A 281 -18.52 -10.18 19.68
N THR A 282 -19.59 -9.39 19.61
CA THR A 282 -19.78 -8.37 18.57
C THR A 282 -19.59 -7.00 19.20
N THR A 283 -18.68 -6.22 18.67
CA THR A 283 -18.42 -4.84 19.12
C THR A 283 -19.03 -3.86 18.13
N ILE A 284 -19.95 -3.00 18.59
CA ILE A 284 -20.60 -1.98 17.79
C ILE A 284 -20.36 -0.61 18.44
N TYR A 285 -19.88 0.35 17.64
CA TYR A 285 -19.71 1.72 18.10
C TYR A 285 -20.08 2.75 17.05
N GLY A 286 -20.69 3.84 17.52
CA GLY A 286 -20.89 5.05 16.74
C GLY A 286 -19.62 5.89 16.71
N LEU A 287 -19.41 6.62 15.64
CA LEU A 287 -18.25 7.50 15.48
C LEU A 287 -18.61 8.78 14.72
N GLY A 288 -17.96 9.86 15.10
CA GLY A 288 -17.86 11.08 14.31
C GLY A 288 -16.40 11.38 14.03
N PHE A 289 -16.07 11.84 12.82
CA PHE A 289 -14.68 12.05 12.43
C PHE A 289 -14.47 13.34 11.66
N VAL A 290 -13.25 13.85 11.76
CA VAL A 290 -12.68 14.86 10.87
C VAL A 290 -11.35 14.27 10.35
N GLU A 291 -11.15 14.31 9.04
CA GLU A 291 -9.92 13.87 8.38
C GLU A 291 -9.35 15.01 7.53
N ALA A 292 -8.03 15.06 7.47
CA ALA A 292 -7.30 15.94 6.59
C ALA A 292 -6.09 15.22 6.04
N GLY A 293 -5.73 15.49 4.79
CA GLY A 293 -4.56 14.89 4.16
C GLY A 293 -4.45 15.25 2.70
N ASN A 294 -3.31 14.92 2.12
CA ASN A 294 -3.04 15.11 0.70
C ASN A 294 -1.94 14.17 0.22
N ALA A 295 -1.78 14.08 -1.09
CA ALA A 295 -0.68 13.38 -1.73
C ALA A 295 0.00 14.27 -2.76
N TRP A 296 1.32 14.10 -2.93
CA TRP A 296 2.15 14.91 -3.83
C TRP A 296 2.94 14.02 -4.78
N ASN A 297 3.13 14.52 -5.98
CA ASN A 297 3.87 13.82 -7.05
C ASN A 297 5.41 13.91 -6.89
N ASP A 298 5.90 14.77 -6.04
CA ASP A 298 7.32 14.88 -5.68
C ASP A 298 7.46 15.18 -4.19
N THR A 299 8.50 14.64 -3.57
CA THR A 299 8.82 14.93 -2.17
C THR A 299 9.19 16.39 -1.93
N LYS A 300 9.61 17.10 -2.98
CA LYS A 300 9.92 18.55 -2.91
C LYS A 300 8.69 19.42 -2.78
N ASP A 301 7.56 18.95 -3.30
CA ASP A 301 6.29 19.68 -3.28
C ASP A 301 5.51 19.41 -1.99
N PHE A 302 6.05 18.58 -1.11
CA PHE A 302 5.43 18.22 0.15
C PHE A 302 5.21 19.44 1.04
N ASN A 303 3.95 19.76 1.30
CA ASN A 303 3.53 20.82 2.22
C ASN A 303 2.45 20.28 3.16
N PRO A 304 2.77 19.98 4.43
CA PRO A 304 1.83 19.36 5.37
C PRO A 304 0.64 20.25 5.77
N PHE A 305 0.58 21.48 5.30
CA PHE A 305 -0.54 22.40 5.52
C PHE A 305 -1.50 22.51 4.33
N ASP A 306 -1.10 22.03 3.15
CA ASP A 306 -1.97 21.95 1.96
C ASP A 306 -2.78 20.66 1.98
N MET A 307 -3.79 20.61 2.86
CA MET A 307 -4.59 19.43 3.11
C MET A 307 -6.00 19.55 2.56
N LYS A 308 -6.48 18.49 1.92
CA LYS A 308 -7.89 18.24 1.64
C LYS A 308 -8.56 17.76 2.94
N ARG A 309 -9.82 18.14 3.15
CA ARG A 309 -10.51 17.93 4.44
C ARG A 309 -11.85 17.24 4.21
N SER A 310 -12.24 16.41 5.16
CA SER A 310 -13.53 15.76 5.20
C SER A 310 -14.02 15.62 6.65
N ALA A 311 -15.32 15.51 6.82
CA ALA A 311 -15.95 15.21 8.10
C ALA A 311 -17.14 14.28 7.87
N GLY A 312 -17.47 13.47 8.85
CA GLY A 312 -18.61 12.56 8.75
C GLY A 312 -18.93 11.84 10.04
N VAL A 313 -19.99 11.06 9.97
CA VAL A 313 -20.45 10.17 11.05
C VAL A 313 -20.62 8.76 10.51
N GLY A 314 -20.55 7.78 11.40
CA GLY A 314 -20.72 6.38 10.99
C GLY A 314 -20.94 5.45 12.17
N VAL A 315 -21.23 4.20 11.84
CA VAL A 315 -21.32 3.09 12.78
C VAL A 315 -20.34 2.03 12.30
N ARG A 316 -19.58 1.45 13.22
CA ARG A 316 -18.68 0.35 12.93
C ARG A 316 -19.11 -0.90 13.70
N VAL A 317 -19.19 -2.00 12.97
CA VAL A 317 -19.51 -3.33 13.50
C VAL A 317 -18.29 -4.21 13.32
N LEU A 318 -17.80 -4.80 14.41
CA LEU A 318 -16.68 -5.74 14.44
C LEU A 318 -17.20 -7.10 14.93
N LEU A 319 -17.00 -8.14 14.15
CA LEU A 319 -17.46 -9.51 14.38
C LEU A 319 -16.30 -10.41 14.77
#